data_705890d3fc3c49ad1b95556e9f813be8
#
_entry.id   705890d3fc3c49ad1b95556e9f813be8
#
_cell.length_a   1.000
_cell.length_b   1.000
_cell.length_c   1.000
_cell.angle_alpha   90.00
_cell.angle_beta   90.00
_cell.angle_gamma   90.00
#
_symmetry.space_group_name_H-M   'P 1'
#
loop_
_entity.id
_entity.type
_entity.pdbx_description
1 polymer ?
#
loop_
_entity_poly.entity_id
_entity_poly.type
_entity_poly.pdbx_seq_one_letter_code
_entity_poly.pdbx_strand_id
1 'polypeptide(L)'
;PGTGYMVVCPSNSPENHPGIGNYTKSDGKTANIALFGGVAMDNEMVYDLLKNTALAARALDKDVSFADALDELKAKITPWRIGKYGQVQEWQEDWDRETSSHRHLSHLWGAYPGNQVSPYENPTLFQAVLKSLVGRGDAARGWSMGWKEAMWARMLDGDHAMKILKNQLVLLDPNV
;
A
#
# COMPACT_ATOMS: atom_id res chain seq x y z
N PRO A 1 4.52 0.75 -20.46
CA PRO A 1 5.58 0.68 -21.47
C PRO A 1 6.34 1.99 -21.44
N GLY A 2 7.66 1.94 -21.24
CA GLY A 2 8.51 3.13 -21.33
C GLY A 2 9.24 3.55 -20.04
N THR A 3 8.86 3.07 -18.86
CA THR A 3 9.57 3.41 -17.61
C THR A 3 10.79 2.53 -17.35
N GLY A 4 10.92 1.40 -18.05
CA GLY A 4 11.97 0.40 -17.81
C GLY A 4 11.74 -0.46 -16.55
N TYR A 5 10.71 -0.20 -15.77
CA TYR A 5 10.37 -0.99 -14.59
C TYR A 5 9.39 -2.10 -14.90
N MET A 6 9.46 -3.16 -14.10
CA MET A 6 8.51 -4.26 -14.08
C MET A 6 7.35 -3.95 -13.14
N VAL A 7 6.17 -4.37 -13.52
CA VAL A 7 4.94 -4.20 -12.75
C VAL A 7 4.11 -5.49 -12.80
N VAL A 8 3.31 -5.72 -11.78
CA VAL A 8 2.28 -6.75 -11.81
C VAL A 8 1.13 -6.29 -12.71
N CYS A 9 0.70 -7.15 -13.65
CA CYS A 9 -0.39 -6.84 -14.57
C CYS A 9 -1.08 -8.16 -15.04
N PRO A 10 -2.43 -8.26 -14.97
CA PRO A 10 -3.35 -7.29 -14.40
C PRO A 10 -3.26 -7.22 -12.87
N SER A 11 -3.64 -6.10 -12.29
CA SER A 11 -3.59 -5.82 -10.87
C SER A 11 -4.74 -4.91 -10.46
N ASN A 12 -5.14 -4.93 -9.19
CA ASN A 12 -6.09 -3.98 -8.64
C ASN A 12 -5.66 -3.55 -7.23
N SER A 13 -6.01 -2.33 -6.83
CA SER A 13 -5.84 -1.92 -5.43
C SER A 13 -7.06 -2.37 -4.62
N PRO A 14 -6.93 -3.36 -3.73
CA PRO A 14 -8.08 -3.88 -3.00
C PRO A 14 -8.56 -2.89 -1.92
N GLU A 15 -9.79 -2.54 -1.88
CA GLU A 15 -10.89 -2.65 -2.87
C GLU A 15 -11.21 -1.25 -3.42
N ASN A 16 -10.22 -0.55 -3.96
CA ASN A 16 -10.32 0.85 -4.39
C ASN A 16 -10.20 0.98 -5.92
N HIS A 17 -10.67 2.11 -6.44
CA HIS A 17 -10.51 2.49 -7.83
C HIS A 17 -10.33 4.00 -7.95
N PRO A 18 -9.58 4.50 -8.95
CA PRO A 18 -9.27 5.93 -9.06
C PRO A 18 -10.45 6.78 -9.54
N GLY A 19 -11.52 6.17 -10.02
CA GLY A 19 -12.70 6.88 -10.57
C GLY A 19 -12.42 7.60 -11.90
N ILE A 20 -11.41 7.14 -12.65
CA ILE A 20 -10.98 7.79 -13.90
C ILE A 20 -11.68 7.30 -15.17
N GLY A 21 -12.51 6.31 -15.07
CA GLY A 21 -13.21 5.77 -16.23
C GLY A 21 -14.28 4.77 -15.87
N ASN A 22 -15.23 4.68 -16.78
CA ASN A 22 -16.32 3.74 -16.70
C ASN A 22 -16.41 2.95 -17.99
N TYR A 23 -16.92 1.74 -17.92
CA TYR A 23 -17.31 0.97 -19.09
C TYR A 23 -18.76 0.49 -18.95
N THR A 24 -19.43 0.31 -20.06
CA THR A 24 -20.79 -0.25 -20.07
C THR A 24 -20.69 -1.75 -20.26
N LYS A 25 -21.25 -2.50 -19.31
CA LYS A 25 -21.34 -3.96 -19.35
C LYS A 25 -22.34 -4.41 -20.43
N SER A 26 -22.30 -5.69 -20.76
CA SER A 26 -23.27 -6.30 -21.72
C SER A 26 -24.73 -6.21 -21.25
N ASP A 27 -24.97 -6.06 -19.93
CA ASP A 27 -26.30 -5.85 -19.34
C ASP A 27 -26.74 -4.36 -19.33
N GLY A 28 -25.99 -3.47 -19.97
CA GLY A 28 -26.26 -2.04 -20.04
C GLY A 28 -25.85 -1.23 -18.80
N LYS A 29 -25.37 -1.87 -17.73
CA LYS A 29 -24.93 -1.18 -16.51
C LYS A 29 -23.53 -0.63 -16.64
N THR A 30 -23.31 0.54 -16.06
CA THR A 30 -21.98 1.15 -15.97
C THR A 30 -21.20 0.57 -14.79
N ALA A 31 -19.90 0.33 -15.00
CA ALA A 31 -18.97 -0.07 -13.95
C ALA A 31 -17.68 0.75 -14.04
N ASN A 32 -17.07 1.01 -12.89
CA ASN A 32 -15.77 1.66 -12.84
C ASN A 32 -14.66 0.72 -13.33
N ILE A 33 -13.64 1.29 -13.96
CA ILE A 33 -12.40 0.56 -14.25
C ILE A 33 -11.66 0.36 -12.94
N ALA A 34 -11.34 -0.89 -12.62
CA ALA A 34 -10.65 -1.27 -11.38
C ALA A 34 -9.40 -2.11 -11.61
N LEU A 35 -9.18 -2.61 -12.84
CA LEU A 35 -8.00 -3.39 -13.21
C LEU A 35 -6.98 -2.50 -13.92
N PHE A 36 -5.76 -2.52 -13.42
CA PHE A 36 -4.65 -1.70 -13.91
C PHE A 36 -3.38 -2.55 -14.00
N GLY A 37 -2.27 -1.95 -14.41
CA GLY A 37 -0.94 -2.50 -14.22
C GLY A 37 -0.22 -1.74 -13.12
N GLY A 38 0.45 -2.47 -12.22
CA GLY A 38 1.38 -1.87 -11.28
C GLY A 38 0.78 -1.04 -10.16
N VAL A 39 -0.30 -1.50 -9.53
CA VAL A 39 -0.75 -0.87 -8.28
C VAL A 39 0.30 -1.03 -7.19
N ALA A 40 0.36 -0.08 -6.28
CA ALA A 40 1.38 -0.02 -5.24
C ALA A 40 1.46 -1.31 -4.42
N MET A 41 0.33 -1.82 -3.91
CA MET A 41 0.28 -3.01 -3.06
C MET A 41 0.99 -4.22 -3.68
N ASP A 42 0.68 -4.54 -4.93
CA ASP A 42 1.26 -5.72 -5.57
C ASP A 42 2.76 -5.55 -5.80
N ASN A 43 3.20 -4.36 -6.21
CA ASN A 43 4.63 -4.08 -6.38
C ASN A 43 5.39 -4.18 -5.04
N GLU A 44 4.80 -3.67 -3.96
CA GLU A 44 5.36 -3.73 -2.60
C GLU A 44 5.46 -5.16 -2.08
N MET A 45 4.41 -5.98 -2.31
CA MET A 45 4.40 -7.40 -1.93
C MET A 45 5.44 -8.20 -2.71
N VAL A 46 5.54 -8.00 -4.02
CA VAL A 46 6.55 -8.67 -4.85
C VAL A 46 7.95 -8.24 -4.44
N TYR A 47 8.18 -6.95 -4.19
CA TYR A 47 9.45 -6.46 -3.67
C TYR A 47 9.84 -7.16 -2.36
N ASP A 48 8.92 -7.27 -1.40
CA ASP A 48 9.15 -7.92 -0.12
C ASP A 48 9.44 -9.42 -0.28
N LEU A 49 8.68 -10.09 -1.14
CA LEU A 49 8.91 -11.51 -1.44
C LEU A 49 10.34 -11.75 -1.97
N LEU A 50 10.74 -10.99 -2.98
CA LEU A 50 12.07 -11.11 -3.58
C LEU A 50 13.18 -10.83 -2.55
N LYS A 51 13.05 -9.72 -1.79
CA LYS A 51 13.99 -9.33 -0.74
C LYS A 51 14.13 -10.40 0.33
N ASN A 52 13.01 -10.85 0.90
CA ASN A 52 13.04 -11.76 2.03
C ASN A 52 13.48 -13.17 1.62
N THR A 53 13.14 -13.61 0.40
CA THR A 53 13.62 -14.89 -0.14
C THR A 53 15.14 -14.86 -0.35
N ALA A 54 15.69 -13.78 -0.91
CA ALA A 54 17.12 -13.62 -1.09
C ALA A 54 17.86 -13.60 0.28
N LEU A 55 17.31 -12.91 1.27
CA LEU A 55 17.87 -12.88 2.63
C LEU A 55 17.84 -14.27 3.27
N ALA A 56 16.74 -15.01 3.14
CA ALA A 56 16.62 -16.36 3.69
C ALA A 56 17.62 -17.35 3.03
N ALA A 57 17.77 -17.28 1.71
CA ALA A 57 18.73 -18.11 0.99
C ALA A 57 20.16 -17.89 1.49
N ARG A 58 20.56 -16.63 1.65
CA ARG A 58 21.89 -16.30 2.19
C ARG A 58 22.05 -16.69 3.66
N ALA A 59 21.05 -16.51 4.50
CA ALA A 59 21.11 -16.91 5.90
C ALA A 59 21.25 -18.43 6.10
N LEU A 60 20.70 -19.20 5.16
CA LEU A 60 20.78 -20.66 5.15
C LEU A 60 22.01 -21.19 4.40
N ASP A 61 22.78 -20.33 3.76
CA ASP A 61 23.87 -20.67 2.83
C ASP A 61 23.41 -21.67 1.74
N LYS A 62 22.23 -21.39 1.19
CA LYS A 62 21.61 -22.21 0.13
C LYS A 62 21.18 -21.34 -1.03
N ASP A 63 21.32 -21.85 -2.24
CA ASP A 63 20.82 -21.21 -3.47
C ASP A 63 21.29 -19.75 -3.63
N VAL A 64 22.56 -19.44 -3.28
CA VAL A 64 23.10 -18.08 -3.28
C VAL A 64 23.01 -17.42 -4.67
N SER A 65 23.27 -18.17 -5.74
CA SER A 65 23.11 -17.65 -7.11
C SER A 65 21.66 -17.28 -7.46
N PHE A 66 20.70 -18.00 -6.91
CA PHE A 66 19.28 -17.65 -7.01
C PHE A 66 18.97 -16.35 -6.23
N ALA A 67 19.55 -16.20 -5.03
CA ALA A 67 19.42 -14.96 -4.25
C ALA A 67 19.94 -13.73 -5.03
N ASP A 68 21.03 -13.86 -5.75
CA ASP A 68 21.58 -12.78 -6.59
C ASP A 68 20.63 -12.43 -7.74
N ALA A 69 20.08 -13.43 -8.41
CA ALA A 69 19.06 -13.23 -9.45
C ALA A 69 17.78 -12.55 -8.91
N LEU A 70 17.37 -12.86 -7.66
CA LEU A 70 16.25 -12.19 -7.01
C LEU A 70 16.55 -10.72 -6.71
N ASP A 71 17.77 -10.37 -6.30
CA ASP A 71 18.18 -8.98 -6.09
C ASP A 71 18.20 -8.18 -7.40
N GLU A 72 18.67 -8.78 -8.50
CA GLU A 72 18.59 -8.15 -9.83
C GLU A 72 17.14 -7.92 -10.26
N LEU A 73 16.25 -8.88 -10.01
CA LEU A 73 14.83 -8.76 -10.33
C LEU A 73 14.16 -7.69 -9.47
N LYS A 74 14.43 -7.68 -8.16
CA LYS A 74 13.93 -6.69 -7.21
C LYS A 74 14.28 -5.27 -7.62
N ALA A 75 15.49 -5.03 -8.13
CA ALA A 75 15.94 -3.72 -8.62
C ALA A 75 15.13 -3.23 -9.83
N LYS A 76 14.43 -4.11 -10.53
CA LYS A 76 13.59 -3.78 -11.69
C LYS A 76 12.11 -3.53 -11.32
N ILE A 77 11.69 -3.82 -10.08
CA ILE A 77 10.32 -3.54 -9.64
C ILE A 77 10.12 -2.01 -9.54
N THR A 78 8.94 -1.55 -9.93
CA THR A 78 8.59 -0.12 -9.79
C THR A 78 8.80 0.34 -8.34
N PRO A 79 9.63 1.40 -8.13
CA PRO A 79 9.82 1.95 -6.80
C PRO A 79 8.56 2.66 -6.28
N TRP A 80 8.54 2.93 -4.99
CA TRP A 80 7.56 3.81 -4.38
C TRP A 80 7.52 5.16 -5.11
N ARG A 81 6.31 5.68 -5.27
CA ARG A 81 6.08 6.98 -5.91
C ARG A 81 5.35 7.91 -4.96
N ILE A 82 5.81 9.16 -4.93
CA ILE A 82 5.17 10.23 -4.17
C ILE A 82 4.41 11.10 -5.16
N GLY A 83 3.12 11.28 -4.91
CA GLY A 83 2.23 12.02 -5.80
C GLY A 83 2.22 13.53 -5.51
N LYS A 84 1.41 14.23 -6.26
CA LYS A 84 1.32 15.70 -6.29
C LYS A 84 0.91 16.36 -4.97
N TYR A 85 0.30 15.61 -4.06
CA TYR A 85 -0.08 16.08 -2.73
C TYR A 85 0.93 15.69 -1.65
N GLY A 86 2.04 15.02 -2.02
CA GLY A 86 3.02 14.46 -1.11
C GLY A 86 2.62 13.11 -0.50
N GLN A 87 1.54 12.51 -0.97
CA GLN A 87 1.06 11.19 -0.58
C GLN A 87 1.81 10.08 -1.33
N VAL A 88 1.71 8.84 -0.85
CA VAL A 88 2.09 7.66 -1.63
C VAL A 88 1.08 7.45 -2.76
N GLN A 89 1.54 7.26 -4.00
CA GLN A 89 0.68 6.94 -5.12
C GLN A 89 0.13 5.51 -5.02
N GLU A 90 -1.18 5.36 -5.16
CA GLU A 90 -1.85 4.06 -5.16
C GLU A 90 -1.77 3.36 -6.53
N TRP A 91 -1.66 4.14 -7.61
CA TRP A 91 -1.58 3.66 -8.98
C TRP A 91 -0.31 4.12 -9.69
N GLN A 92 -0.03 3.57 -10.87
CA GLN A 92 1.13 3.98 -11.69
C GLN A 92 1.08 5.47 -12.08
N GLU A 93 -0.09 5.97 -12.38
CA GLU A 93 -0.33 7.39 -12.62
C GLU A 93 -0.87 8.05 -11.35
N ASP A 94 -0.61 9.35 -11.20
CA ASP A 94 -1.04 10.11 -10.02
C ASP A 94 -2.53 10.48 -10.10
N TRP A 95 -3.39 9.46 -10.01
CA TRP A 95 -4.85 9.60 -9.98
C TRP A 95 -5.40 9.78 -8.56
N ASP A 96 -4.55 9.81 -7.58
CA ASP A 96 -4.94 9.97 -6.19
C ASP A 96 -5.66 11.30 -5.95
N ARG A 97 -6.56 11.28 -4.98
CA ARG A 97 -7.22 12.46 -4.46
C ARG A 97 -6.55 12.90 -3.18
N GLU A 98 -6.47 14.20 -2.93
CA GLU A 98 -5.84 14.73 -1.71
C GLU A 98 -6.48 14.18 -0.45
N THR A 99 -7.80 14.02 -0.48
CA THR A 99 -8.56 13.36 0.59
C THR A 99 -9.39 12.24 -0.02
N SER A 100 -9.42 11.10 0.65
CA SER A 100 -10.21 9.94 0.26
C SER A 100 -10.68 9.22 1.51
N SER A 101 -11.97 9.15 1.73
CA SER A 101 -12.57 8.42 2.85
C SER A 101 -12.59 6.90 2.67
N HIS A 102 -11.88 6.38 1.67
CA HIS A 102 -11.81 4.94 1.48
C HIS A 102 -11.17 4.26 2.71
N ARG A 103 -11.82 3.21 3.20
CA ARG A 103 -11.42 2.54 4.44
C ARG A 103 -10.08 1.81 4.37
N HIS A 104 -9.67 1.36 3.16
CA HIS A 104 -8.47 0.56 2.97
C HIS A 104 -7.23 1.42 2.74
N LEU A 105 -6.08 0.87 3.13
CA LEU A 105 -4.74 1.45 3.02
C LEU A 105 -3.83 0.56 2.16
N SER A 106 -4.37 -0.07 1.12
CA SER A 106 -3.67 -1.09 0.33
C SER A 106 -2.33 -0.60 -0.23
N HIS A 107 -2.26 0.65 -0.67
CA HIS A 107 -1.06 1.31 -1.19
C HIS A 107 0.02 1.61 -0.13
N LEU A 108 -0.22 1.27 1.11
CA LEU A 108 0.74 1.41 2.21
C LEU A 108 1.17 0.06 2.78
N TRP A 109 0.90 -1.03 2.04
CA TRP A 109 1.20 -2.40 2.48
C TRP A 109 2.68 -2.56 2.86
N GLY A 110 3.59 -1.97 2.11
CA GLY A 110 5.02 -2.04 2.38
C GLY A 110 5.47 -1.26 3.61
N ALA A 111 4.65 -0.32 4.13
CA ALA A 111 4.88 0.29 5.42
C ALA A 111 4.37 -0.59 6.56
N TYR A 112 3.19 -1.21 6.37
CA TYR A 112 2.62 -2.23 7.25
C TYR A 112 1.61 -3.10 6.48
N PRO A 113 1.70 -4.44 6.55
CA PRO A 113 2.58 -5.27 7.39
C PRO A 113 4.04 -5.36 6.92
N GLY A 114 4.35 -4.90 5.71
CA GLY A 114 5.73 -4.80 5.25
C GLY A 114 6.62 -3.94 6.16
N ASN A 115 7.90 -3.90 5.86
CA ASN A 115 8.89 -3.15 6.63
C ASN A 115 9.83 -2.32 5.73
N GLN A 116 9.29 -1.79 4.64
CA GLN A 116 10.05 -1.05 3.64
C GLN A 116 10.22 0.43 3.99
N VAL A 117 9.48 0.92 5.00
CA VAL A 117 9.45 2.34 5.38
C VAL A 117 9.97 2.54 6.79
N SER A 118 10.93 3.46 6.92
CA SER A 118 11.55 3.82 8.18
C SER A 118 11.81 5.33 8.23
N PRO A 119 11.58 6.00 9.38
CA PRO A 119 11.90 7.43 9.53
C PRO A 119 13.41 7.70 9.44
N TYR A 120 14.23 6.68 9.63
CA TYR A 120 15.70 6.80 9.66
C TYR A 120 16.33 6.51 8.29
N GLU A 121 15.80 5.54 7.56
CA GLU A 121 16.37 5.10 6.28
C GLU A 121 15.78 5.85 5.08
N ASN A 122 14.48 6.16 5.14
CA ASN A 122 13.78 6.83 4.04
C ASN A 122 12.75 7.87 4.55
N PRO A 123 13.23 8.95 5.21
CA PRO A 123 12.36 9.92 5.87
C PRO A 123 11.35 10.60 4.94
N THR A 124 11.71 10.83 3.68
CA THR A 124 10.78 11.41 2.68
C THR A 124 9.60 10.47 2.42
N LEU A 125 9.87 9.17 2.27
CA LEU A 125 8.81 8.18 2.07
C LEU A 125 7.97 8.01 3.35
N PHE A 126 8.60 8.06 4.51
CA PHE A 126 7.90 8.04 5.79
C PHE A 126 6.89 9.20 5.90
N GLN A 127 7.28 10.41 5.49
CA GLN A 127 6.36 11.57 5.45
C GLN A 127 5.24 11.37 4.44
N ALA A 128 5.51 10.75 3.29
CA ALA A 128 4.47 10.46 2.30
C ALA A 128 3.43 9.44 2.82
N VAL A 129 3.86 8.45 3.60
CA VAL A 129 2.97 7.51 4.28
C VAL A 129 2.09 8.24 5.30
N LEU A 130 2.67 9.10 6.13
CA LEU A 130 1.90 9.93 7.07
C LEU A 130 0.88 10.81 6.34
N LYS A 131 1.27 11.44 5.23
CA LYS A 131 0.35 12.26 4.42
C LYS A 131 -0.82 11.42 3.88
N SER A 132 -0.56 10.19 3.43
CA SER A 132 -1.60 9.26 2.98
C SER A 132 -2.56 8.88 4.11
N LEU A 133 -2.04 8.58 5.31
CA LEU A 133 -2.86 8.25 6.48
C LEU A 133 -3.79 9.39 6.86
N VAL A 134 -3.26 10.61 6.92
CA VAL A 134 -4.06 11.82 7.20
C VAL A 134 -5.13 12.01 6.14
N GLY A 135 -4.80 11.87 4.86
CA GLY A 135 -5.74 11.99 3.74
C GLY A 135 -6.88 10.94 3.76
N ARG A 136 -6.61 9.74 4.29
CA ARG A 136 -7.61 8.66 4.46
C ARG A 136 -8.47 8.85 5.71
N GLY A 137 -8.04 9.67 6.66
CA GLY A 137 -8.73 9.91 7.92
C GLY A 137 -8.83 8.69 8.81
N ASP A 138 -9.46 8.86 9.97
CA ASP A 138 -9.49 7.84 11.02
C ASP A 138 -10.62 6.83 10.86
N ALA A 139 -11.72 7.21 10.20
CA ALA A 139 -12.89 6.34 10.07
C ALA A 139 -12.59 5.09 9.22
N ALA A 140 -12.97 3.95 9.74
CA ALA A 140 -12.90 2.66 9.05
C ALA A 140 -13.85 1.65 9.72
N ARG A 141 -13.79 0.38 9.32
CA ARG A 141 -14.60 -0.70 9.90
C ARG A 141 -13.78 -1.98 9.98
N GLY A 142 -14.02 -2.77 11.02
CA GLY A 142 -13.43 -4.09 11.19
C GLY A 142 -11.90 -4.08 11.04
N TRP A 143 -11.38 -4.98 10.23
CA TRP A 143 -9.94 -5.14 10.07
C TRP A 143 -9.22 -3.90 9.54
N SER A 144 -9.88 -3.06 8.74
CA SER A 144 -9.25 -1.84 8.24
C SER A 144 -9.03 -0.79 9.34
N MET A 145 -9.82 -0.84 10.42
CA MET A 145 -9.58 -0.04 11.63
C MET A 145 -8.31 -0.51 12.35
N GLY A 146 -8.20 -1.83 12.62
CA GLY A 146 -7.00 -2.41 13.22
C GLY A 146 -5.75 -2.21 12.36
N TRP A 147 -5.90 -2.17 11.03
CA TRP A 147 -4.78 -1.84 10.14
C TRP A 147 -4.33 -0.38 10.30
N LYS A 148 -5.27 0.57 10.39
CA LYS A 148 -4.94 1.98 10.67
C LYS A 148 -4.26 2.13 12.03
N GLU A 149 -4.74 1.45 13.07
CA GLU A 149 -4.11 1.42 14.39
C GLU A 149 -2.64 0.96 14.30
N ALA A 150 -2.42 -0.22 13.70
CA ALA A 150 -1.07 -0.77 13.52
C ALA A 150 -0.18 0.15 12.67
N MET A 151 -0.74 0.81 11.67
CA MET A 151 -0.02 1.75 10.84
C MET A 151 0.44 2.98 11.63
N TRP A 152 -0.46 3.60 12.43
CA TRP A 152 -0.10 4.74 13.27
C TRP A 152 0.96 4.37 14.32
N ALA A 153 0.86 3.18 14.91
CA ALA A 153 1.90 2.67 15.82
C ALA A 153 3.25 2.51 15.08
N ARG A 154 3.24 1.97 13.86
CA ARG A 154 4.43 1.85 13.00
C ARG A 154 5.00 3.21 12.61
N MET A 155 4.16 4.22 12.46
CA MET A 155 4.56 5.59 12.18
C MET A 155 5.00 6.36 13.44
N LEU A 156 5.18 5.69 14.57
CA LEU A 156 5.66 6.23 15.85
C LEU A 156 4.70 7.25 16.48
N ASP A 157 3.43 7.23 16.12
CA ASP A 157 2.37 8.04 16.74
C ASP A 157 1.45 7.15 17.60
N GLY A 158 1.91 6.89 18.83
CA GLY A 158 1.19 6.06 19.80
C GLY A 158 -0.11 6.69 20.28
N ASP A 159 -0.19 8.01 20.36
CA ASP A 159 -1.40 8.72 20.76
C ASP A 159 -2.50 8.57 19.71
N HIS A 160 -2.13 8.67 18.43
CA HIS A 160 -3.05 8.46 17.33
C HIS A 160 -3.48 6.97 17.23
N ALA A 161 -2.56 6.03 17.38
CA ALA A 161 -2.88 4.61 17.44
C ALA A 161 -3.90 4.32 18.57
N MET A 162 -3.68 4.88 19.76
CA MET A 162 -4.61 4.76 20.89
C MET A 162 -5.98 5.38 20.59
N LYS A 163 -6.03 6.50 19.88
CA LYS A 163 -7.28 7.11 19.42
C LYS A 163 -8.07 6.17 18.50
N ILE A 164 -7.40 5.54 17.53
CA ILE A 164 -8.02 4.58 16.62
C ILE A 164 -8.55 3.37 17.37
N LEU A 165 -7.77 2.81 18.30
CA LEU A 165 -8.19 1.70 19.16
C LEU A 165 -9.46 2.04 19.96
N LYS A 166 -9.50 3.21 20.60
CA LYS A 166 -10.69 3.67 21.31
C LYS A 166 -11.91 3.77 20.40
N ASN A 167 -11.74 4.32 19.20
CA ASN A 167 -12.83 4.41 18.22
C ASN A 167 -13.34 3.01 17.80
N GLN A 168 -12.45 2.04 17.68
CA GLN A 168 -12.82 0.67 17.35
C GLN A 168 -13.64 0.01 18.46
N LEU A 169 -13.27 0.25 19.72
CA LEU A 169 -13.99 -0.30 20.88
C LEU A 169 -15.40 0.30 21.06
N VAL A 170 -15.60 1.55 20.68
CA VAL A 170 -16.94 2.19 20.72
C VAL A 170 -17.92 1.53 19.74
N LEU A 171 -17.45 0.92 18.65
CA LEU A 171 -18.30 0.17 17.72
C LEU A 171 -18.84 -1.14 18.30
N LEU A 172 -18.41 -1.53 19.49
CA LEU A 172 -18.92 -2.68 20.23
C LEU A 172 -20.02 -2.29 21.24
N ASP A 173 -20.60 -1.10 21.13
CA ASP A 173 -21.75 -0.72 21.97
C ASP A 173 -22.87 -1.75 21.80
N PRO A 174 -23.28 -2.41 22.89
CA PRO A 174 -24.33 -3.45 22.85
C PRO A 174 -25.71 -2.90 22.48
N ASN A 175 -25.87 -1.59 22.39
CA ASN A 175 -27.13 -0.93 22.00
C ASN A 175 -27.19 -0.57 20.50
N VAL A 176 -26.20 -0.99 19.68
CA VAL A 176 -26.14 -0.77 18.22
C VAL A 176 -26.39 -2.07 17.48
#